data_a5bbcd6e154bdb2bbfc101eced37a135
#
_entry.id   a5bbcd6e154bdb2bbfc101eced37a135
#
_cell.length_a   1.000
_cell.length_b   1.000
_cell.length_c   1.000
_cell.angle_alpha   90.00
_cell.angle_beta   90.00
_cell.angle_gamma   90.00
#
_symmetry.space_group_name_H-M   'P 1'
#
loop_
_entity.id
_entity.type
_entity.pdbx_description
1 polymer ?
#
loop_
_entity_poly.entity_id
_entity_poly.type
_entity_poly.pdbx_seq_one_letter_code
_entity_poly.pdbx_strand_id
1 'polypeptide(L)'
;GPSSIKNQRVLFTHEQCRIIKHDVQRGQVIKIQAFAGTGKTTTLVEYAKQRPNMSFLYVAFNKSVQKHAEEVFSRNVTSSTMHSLAYKAIGWRYKEKIIPAFKPFMIHKLISGGNSTNNKQHQGAMHWMRFSKMVCKTLNSYCASADAELTSRHVPEEYLTYEHSAQGIVARRNEIKHDVRMKIAAAATKIWKGMRNSSNHQVVITHDVYLKLYQLSRPWHLNYDCLLIDEAQDLTPAQQDILMNQPGAKILVGDNHQQIYSFRGATNAMSKVVSQHTFHLTQIT
;
A
#
# COMPACT_ATOMS: atom_id res chain seq x y z
N GLY A 1 -47.43 -5.31 -23.03
CA GLY A 1 -47.65 -5.65 -21.64
C GLY A 1 -46.58 -5.02 -20.77
N PRO A 2 -46.88 -4.46 -19.57
CA PRO A 2 -45.88 -3.86 -18.73
C PRO A 2 -44.96 -4.95 -18.20
N SER A 3 -43.66 -4.81 -18.47
CA SER A 3 -42.62 -5.63 -17.88
C SER A 3 -42.68 -5.48 -16.36
N SER A 4 -43.09 -6.53 -15.67
CA SER A 4 -43.01 -6.60 -14.21
C SER A 4 -41.55 -6.52 -13.81
N ILE A 5 -41.13 -5.37 -13.28
CA ILE A 5 -39.88 -5.23 -12.55
C ILE A 5 -40.04 -6.13 -11.32
N LYS A 6 -39.47 -7.32 -11.37
CA LYS A 6 -39.36 -8.18 -10.20
C LYS A 6 -38.48 -7.43 -9.21
N ASN A 7 -39.08 -6.83 -8.19
CA ASN A 7 -38.39 -6.36 -6.99
C ASN A 7 -37.73 -7.59 -6.36
N GLN A 8 -36.44 -7.81 -6.70
CA GLN A 8 -35.64 -8.80 -6.01
C GLN A 8 -35.34 -8.24 -4.61
N ARG A 9 -36.02 -8.80 -3.61
CA ARG A 9 -35.71 -8.51 -2.21
C ARG A 9 -34.35 -9.12 -1.90
N VAL A 10 -33.36 -8.28 -1.60
CA VAL A 10 -32.07 -8.73 -1.10
C VAL A 10 -32.22 -9.02 0.39
N LEU A 11 -31.92 -10.26 0.78
CA LEU A 11 -31.92 -10.67 2.17
C LEU A 11 -30.52 -10.55 2.73
N PHE A 12 -30.35 -9.75 3.79
CA PHE A 12 -29.12 -9.64 4.53
C PHE A 12 -29.08 -10.61 5.70
N THR A 13 -27.90 -11.16 5.99
CA THR A 13 -27.67 -11.98 7.17
C THR A 13 -27.77 -11.13 8.45
N HIS A 14 -27.89 -11.76 9.60
CA HIS A 14 -27.87 -11.06 10.89
C HIS A 14 -26.56 -10.30 11.11
N GLU A 15 -25.44 -10.89 10.68
CA GLU A 15 -24.12 -10.24 10.76
C GLU A 15 -24.07 -8.97 9.91
N GLN A 16 -24.58 -9.03 8.67
CA GLN A 16 -24.67 -7.87 7.79
C GLN A 16 -25.60 -6.80 8.37
N CYS A 17 -26.76 -7.18 8.89
CA CYS A 17 -27.70 -6.24 9.51
C CYS A 17 -27.11 -5.48 10.68
N ARG A 18 -26.31 -6.13 11.52
CA ARG A 18 -25.63 -5.46 12.65
C ARG A 18 -24.69 -4.36 12.16
N ILE A 19 -23.94 -4.63 11.12
CA ILE A 19 -23.03 -3.65 10.51
C ILE A 19 -23.84 -2.49 9.92
N ILE A 20 -24.83 -2.80 9.11
CA ILE A 20 -25.65 -1.81 8.40
C ILE A 20 -26.35 -0.86 9.37
N LYS A 21 -26.79 -1.36 10.51
CA LYS A 21 -27.47 -0.54 11.54
C LYS A 21 -26.55 0.24 12.45
N HIS A 22 -25.24 -0.04 12.43
CA HIS A 22 -24.30 0.61 13.32
C HIS A 22 -23.82 1.94 12.74
N ASP A 23 -24.16 3.04 13.40
CA ASP A 23 -23.67 4.36 13.02
C ASP A 23 -22.27 4.61 13.55
N VAL A 24 -21.36 4.90 12.63
CA VAL A 24 -19.98 5.27 12.97
C VAL A 24 -19.89 6.77 13.16
N GLN A 25 -19.27 7.21 14.25
CA GLN A 25 -19.09 8.62 14.57
C GLN A 25 -17.77 9.13 14.01
N ARG A 26 -17.69 10.44 13.75
CA ARG A 26 -16.47 11.11 13.31
C ARG A 26 -15.29 10.75 14.22
N GLY A 27 -14.16 10.37 13.61
CA GLY A 27 -12.96 9.97 14.32
C GLY A 27 -12.95 8.54 14.84
N GLN A 28 -14.06 7.82 14.78
CA GLN A 28 -14.12 6.41 15.17
C GLN A 28 -13.60 5.51 14.06
N VAL A 29 -13.08 4.36 14.47
CA VAL A 29 -12.63 3.30 13.58
C VAL A 29 -13.43 2.04 13.90
N ILE A 30 -14.02 1.45 12.86
CA ILE A 30 -14.73 0.18 12.92
C ILE A 30 -13.99 -0.82 12.04
N LYS A 31 -13.84 -2.04 12.52
CA LYS A 31 -13.28 -3.15 11.76
C LYS A 31 -14.35 -4.15 11.40
N ILE A 32 -14.28 -4.66 10.19
CA ILE A 32 -15.08 -5.77 9.72
C ILE A 32 -14.13 -6.89 9.29
N GLN A 33 -14.09 -7.95 10.09
CA GLN A 33 -13.37 -9.19 9.76
C GLN A 33 -14.27 -10.00 8.83
N ALA A 34 -13.90 -10.11 7.57
CA ALA A 34 -14.72 -10.74 6.56
C ALA A 34 -13.94 -11.85 5.83
N PHE A 35 -14.49 -13.09 5.88
CA PHE A 35 -13.99 -14.16 5.03
C PHE A 35 -14.44 -13.97 3.58
N ALA A 36 -13.75 -14.63 2.64
CA ALA A 36 -14.15 -14.61 1.24
C ALA A 36 -15.59 -15.12 1.05
N GLY A 37 -16.36 -14.47 0.17
CA GLY A 37 -17.74 -14.87 -0.14
C GLY A 37 -18.77 -14.53 0.93
N THR A 38 -18.46 -13.64 1.87
CA THR A 38 -19.38 -13.27 2.96
C THR A 38 -20.22 -12.01 2.69
N GLY A 39 -20.21 -11.50 1.45
CA GLY A 39 -21.01 -10.35 1.06
C GLY A 39 -20.50 -9.01 1.61
N LYS A 40 -19.18 -8.86 1.76
CA LYS A 40 -18.59 -7.63 2.28
C LYS A 40 -18.92 -6.40 1.45
N THR A 41 -18.79 -6.49 0.13
CA THR A 41 -19.11 -5.38 -0.78
C THR A 41 -20.57 -5.01 -0.72
N THR A 42 -21.46 -5.99 -0.78
CA THR A 42 -22.92 -5.79 -0.67
C THR A 42 -23.29 -5.10 0.64
N THR A 43 -22.62 -5.47 1.73
CA THR A 43 -22.82 -4.84 3.05
C THR A 43 -22.42 -3.37 3.03
N LEU A 44 -21.25 -3.05 2.46
CA LEU A 44 -20.77 -1.66 2.37
C LEU A 44 -21.63 -0.81 1.46
N VAL A 45 -22.09 -1.37 0.33
CA VAL A 45 -23.00 -0.69 -0.60
C VAL A 45 -24.28 -0.29 0.13
N GLU A 46 -24.90 -1.21 0.87
CA GLU A 46 -26.11 -0.93 1.63
C GLU A 46 -25.88 0.05 2.77
N TYR A 47 -24.73 -0.05 3.44
CA TYR A 47 -24.33 0.89 4.50
C TYR A 47 -24.35 2.34 4.01
N ALA A 48 -23.70 2.60 2.89
CA ALA A 48 -23.66 3.93 2.30
C ALA A 48 -25.00 4.39 1.74
N LYS A 49 -25.75 3.46 1.13
CA LYS A 49 -27.08 3.73 0.57
C LYS A 49 -28.08 4.18 1.63
N GLN A 50 -28.01 3.63 2.84
CA GLN A 50 -28.87 4.02 3.96
C GLN A 50 -28.48 5.36 4.61
N ARG A 51 -27.34 5.93 4.21
CA ARG A 51 -26.82 7.21 4.73
C ARG A 51 -26.56 8.20 3.59
N PRO A 52 -27.63 8.58 2.87
CA PRO A 52 -27.48 9.39 1.65
C PRO A 52 -26.92 10.81 1.90
N ASN A 53 -27.02 11.28 3.13
CA ASN A 53 -26.50 12.61 3.52
C ASN A 53 -25.03 12.59 3.96
N MET A 54 -24.42 11.40 4.02
CA MET A 54 -23.01 11.23 4.30
C MET A 54 -22.20 11.10 3.01
N SER A 55 -21.00 11.65 2.99
CA SER A 55 -20.03 11.45 1.92
C SER A 55 -19.07 10.35 2.31
N PHE A 56 -18.85 9.41 1.39
CA PHE A 56 -17.95 8.27 1.58
C PHE A 56 -16.84 8.28 0.55
N LEU A 57 -15.63 7.92 0.97
CA LEU A 57 -14.54 7.53 0.09
C LEU A 57 -14.31 6.03 0.22
N TYR A 58 -14.54 5.31 -0.87
CA TYR A 58 -14.18 3.89 -0.95
C TYR A 58 -12.75 3.77 -1.50
N VAL A 59 -11.86 3.28 -0.66
CA VAL A 59 -10.46 3.05 -1.02
C VAL A 59 -10.33 1.63 -1.56
N ALA A 60 -10.27 1.53 -2.88
CA ALA A 60 -10.16 0.26 -3.59
C ALA A 60 -8.72 -0.25 -3.61
N PHE A 61 -8.56 -1.56 -3.57
CA PHE A 61 -7.25 -2.21 -3.62
C PHE A 61 -6.54 -1.99 -4.97
N ASN A 62 -7.29 -2.00 -6.07
CA ASN A 62 -6.77 -1.78 -7.42
C ASN A 62 -7.82 -1.12 -8.32
N LYS A 63 -7.42 -0.78 -9.54
CA LYS A 63 -8.32 -0.10 -10.49
C LYS A 63 -9.51 -0.95 -10.93
N SER A 64 -9.36 -2.26 -11.04
CA SER A 64 -10.47 -3.15 -11.40
C SER A 64 -11.55 -3.12 -10.32
N VAL A 65 -11.16 -3.19 -9.04
CA VAL A 65 -12.07 -3.08 -7.90
C VAL A 65 -12.70 -1.68 -7.84
N GLN A 66 -11.93 -0.64 -8.13
CA GLN A 66 -12.45 0.73 -8.21
C GLN A 66 -13.56 0.87 -9.24
N LYS A 67 -13.35 0.36 -10.45
CA LYS A 67 -14.35 0.42 -11.53
C LYS A 67 -15.63 -0.31 -11.16
N HIS A 68 -15.52 -1.49 -10.56
CA HIS A 68 -16.67 -2.23 -10.08
C HIS A 68 -17.43 -1.45 -8.99
N ALA A 69 -16.71 -0.84 -8.07
CA ALA A 69 -17.30 -0.02 -7.03
C ALA A 69 -18.07 1.18 -7.58
N GLU A 70 -17.57 1.83 -8.62
CA GLU A 70 -18.26 2.93 -9.29
C GLU A 70 -19.61 2.52 -9.87
N GLU A 71 -19.77 1.25 -10.27
CA GLU A 71 -21.01 0.71 -10.81
C GLU A 71 -22.05 0.37 -9.73
N VAL A 72 -21.58 -0.07 -8.53
CA VAL A 72 -22.48 -0.64 -7.51
C VAL A 72 -22.78 0.31 -6.36
N PHE A 73 -21.89 1.24 -6.03
CA PHE A 73 -22.12 2.20 -4.96
C PHE A 73 -23.06 3.34 -5.37
N SER A 74 -23.79 3.89 -4.40
CA SER A 74 -24.62 5.06 -4.58
C SER A 74 -23.79 6.34 -4.79
N ARG A 75 -24.48 7.44 -5.19
CA ARG A 75 -23.83 8.70 -5.57
C ARG A 75 -22.99 9.34 -4.49
N ASN A 76 -23.31 9.08 -3.23
CA ASN A 76 -22.58 9.64 -2.08
C ASN A 76 -21.24 8.96 -1.81
N VAL A 77 -20.85 8.00 -2.64
CA VAL A 77 -19.57 7.29 -2.54
C VAL A 77 -18.67 7.66 -3.72
N THR A 78 -17.48 8.15 -3.42
CA THR A 78 -16.39 8.33 -4.37
C THR A 78 -15.44 7.15 -4.23
N SER A 79 -15.07 6.51 -5.34
CA SER A 79 -14.14 5.38 -5.33
C SER A 79 -12.77 5.81 -5.87
N SER A 80 -11.71 5.39 -5.21
CA SER A 80 -10.34 5.68 -5.63
C SER A 80 -9.37 4.63 -5.09
N THR A 81 -8.25 4.45 -5.77
CA THR A 81 -7.11 3.71 -5.20
C THR A 81 -6.21 4.66 -4.42
N MET A 82 -5.34 4.12 -3.54
CA MET A 82 -4.36 4.93 -2.83
C MET A 82 -3.41 5.66 -3.78
N HIS A 83 -2.95 4.97 -4.82
CA HIS A 83 -2.06 5.58 -5.82
C HIS A 83 -2.75 6.70 -6.60
N SER A 84 -4.04 6.56 -6.92
CA SER A 84 -4.80 7.62 -7.58
C SER A 84 -4.95 8.87 -6.71
N LEU A 85 -5.20 8.69 -5.41
CA LEU A 85 -5.24 9.80 -4.45
C LEU A 85 -3.90 10.52 -4.38
N ALA A 86 -2.82 9.77 -4.25
CA ALA A 86 -1.47 10.31 -4.17
C ALA A 86 -1.05 10.99 -5.48
N TYR A 87 -1.43 10.40 -6.62
CA TYR A 87 -1.11 11.01 -7.93
C TYR A 87 -1.80 12.35 -8.13
N LYS A 88 -3.08 12.45 -7.82
CA LYS A 88 -3.82 13.72 -7.92
C LYS A 88 -3.24 14.81 -7.02
N ALA A 89 -2.77 14.44 -5.84
CA ALA A 89 -2.24 15.39 -4.87
C ALA A 89 -0.80 15.82 -5.21
N ILE A 90 0.07 14.89 -5.56
CA ILE A 90 1.51 15.15 -5.72
C ILE A 90 2.16 14.44 -6.91
N GLY A 91 1.72 13.24 -7.24
CA GLY A 91 2.37 12.40 -8.27
C GLY A 91 2.43 13.04 -9.65
N TRP A 92 1.46 13.86 -9.99
CA TRP A 92 1.41 14.56 -11.29
C TRP A 92 2.64 15.42 -11.58
N ARG A 93 3.30 15.92 -10.53
CA ARG A 93 4.55 16.72 -10.65
C ARG A 93 5.72 15.89 -11.15
N TYR A 94 5.62 14.57 -11.03
CA TYR A 94 6.67 13.60 -11.36
C TYR A 94 6.34 12.78 -12.62
N LYS A 95 5.25 13.10 -13.32
CA LYS A 95 4.70 12.26 -14.39
C LYS A 95 5.71 11.85 -15.46
N GLU A 96 6.67 12.72 -15.78
CA GLU A 96 7.66 12.49 -16.85
C GLU A 96 8.80 11.56 -16.44
N LYS A 97 8.91 11.24 -15.16
CA LYS A 97 9.96 10.37 -14.64
C LYS A 97 9.44 9.12 -13.93
N ILE A 98 8.16 8.79 -14.11
CA ILE A 98 7.55 7.60 -13.51
C ILE A 98 7.79 6.39 -14.40
N ILE A 99 8.33 5.30 -13.80
CA ILE A 99 8.53 4.01 -14.45
C ILE A 99 7.82 2.91 -13.63
N PRO A 100 7.49 1.75 -14.24
CA PRO A 100 6.78 0.70 -13.52
C PRO A 100 7.54 0.07 -12.36
N ALA A 101 8.85 -0.15 -12.51
CA ALA A 101 9.68 -0.78 -11.49
C ALA A 101 11.15 -0.43 -11.70
N PHE A 102 11.91 -0.37 -10.59
CA PHE A 102 13.37 -0.27 -10.64
C PHE A 102 14.00 -1.61 -10.98
N LYS A 103 15.03 -1.56 -11.82
CA LYS A 103 15.91 -2.70 -12.07
C LYS A 103 17.29 -2.44 -11.46
N PRO A 104 17.98 -3.47 -10.95
CA PRO A 104 19.28 -3.29 -10.30
C PRO A 104 20.32 -2.56 -11.14
N PHE A 105 20.34 -2.79 -12.46
CA PHE A 105 21.30 -2.10 -13.32
C PHE A 105 21.06 -0.58 -13.40
N MET A 106 19.80 -0.14 -13.28
CA MET A 106 19.45 1.30 -13.25
C MET A 106 19.99 1.96 -11.98
N ILE A 107 19.89 1.28 -10.86
CA ILE A 107 20.47 1.71 -9.58
C ILE A 107 21.98 1.75 -9.68
N HIS A 108 22.61 0.71 -10.25
CA HIS A 108 24.05 0.67 -10.45
C HIS A 108 24.54 1.85 -11.29
N LYS A 109 23.83 2.17 -12.36
CA LYS A 109 24.17 3.30 -13.23
C LYS A 109 24.10 4.63 -12.47
N LEU A 110 23.12 4.81 -11.59
CA LEU A 110 23.01 6.01 -10.74
C LEU A 110 24.15 6.11 -9.73
N ILE A 111 24.55 4.99 -9.12
CA ILE A 111 25.64 4.93 -8.15
C ILE A 111 26.98 5.18 -8.84
N SER A 112 27.21 4.61 -10.00
CA SER A 112 28.48 4.68 -10.73
C SER A 112 28.67 5.95 -11.57
N GLY A 113 27.64 6.79 -11.68
CA GLY A 113 27.69 7.99 -12.51
C GLY A 113 27.85 7.72 -14.00
N GLY A 114 27.51 6.50 -14.46
CA GLY A 114 27.66 6.09 -15.87
C GLY A 114 29.01 5.44 -16.25
N ASN A 115 29.98 5.40 -15.34
CA ASN A 115 31.28 4.73 -15.55
C ASN A 115 31.19 3.27 -15.11
N SER A 116 30.91 2.36 -16.03
CA SER A 116 30.72 0.95 -15.76
C SER A 116 31.98 0.17 -15.37
N THR A 117 33.18 0.73 -15.60
CA THR A 117 34.44 -0.02 -15.43
C THR A 117 35.16 0.19 -14.11
N ASN A 118 34.99 1.33 -13.44
CA ASN A 118 35.79 1.67 -12.26
C ASN A 118 35.09 1.40 -10.91
N ASN A 119 33.78 1.10 -10.88
CA ASN A 119 33.02 1.02 -9.64
C ASN A 119 32.65 -0.40 -9.19
N LYS A 120 33.00 -1.43 -9.98
CA LYS A 120 32.78 -2.82 -9.57
C LYS A 120 33.58 -3.25 -8.36
N GLN A 121 34.66 -2.49 -8.02
CA GLN A 121 35.58 -2.84 -6.94
C GLN A 121 35.36 -2.05 -5.63
N HIS A 122 34.48 -1.04 -5.59
CA HIS A 122 34.39 -0.10 -4.45
C HIS A 122 33.22 -0.32 -3.50
N GLN A 123 32.46 -1.40 -3.67
CA GLN A 123 31.27 -1.67 -2.84
C GLN A 123 31.53 -2.71 -1.74
N GLY A 124 32.79 -2.78 -1.25
CA GLY A 124 33.18 -3.77 -0.25
C GLY A 124 33.26 -5.17 -0.84
N ALA A 125 33.01 -6.20 -0.03
CA ALA A 125 33.02 -7.61 -0.44
C ALA A 125 31.77 -8.00 -1.23
N MET A 126 30.80 -7.10 -1.43
CA MET A 126 29.53 -7.38 -2.09
C MET A 126 29.63 -7.06 -3.58
N HIS A 127 29.19 -8.01 -4.41
CA HIS A 127 29.08 -7.83 -5.85
C HIS A 127 28.13 -6.66 -6.20
N TRP A 128 28.48 -5.87 -7.20
CA TRP A 128 27.72 -4.67 -7.57
C TRP A 128 26.24 -4.92 -7.86
N MET A 129 25.91 -6.06 -8.50
CA MET A 129 24.51 -6.41 -8.78
C MET A 129 23.71 -6.64 -7.50
N ARG A 130 24.33 -7.35 -6.54
CA ARG A 130 23.71 -7.60 -5.24
C ARG A 130 23.57 -6.32 -4.43
N PHE A 131 24.62 -5.49 -4.44
CA PHE A 131 24.58 -4.18 -3.80
C PHE A 131 23.42 -3.33 -4.35
N SER A 132 23.26 -3.29 -5.67
CA SER A 132 22.19 -2.55 -6.32
C SER A 132 20.80 -3.11 -5.97
N LYS A 133 20.67 -4.44 -5.89
CA LYS A 133 19.44 -5.08 -5.39
C LYS A 133 19.11 -4.67 -3.96
N MET A 134 20.12 -4.61 -3.10
CA MET A 134 19.93 -4.19 -1.70
C MET A 134 19.53 -2.72 -1.60
N VAL A 135 20.08 -1.87 -2.45
CA VAL A 135 19.65 -0.47 -2.54
C VAL A 135 18.19 -0.36 -2.99
N CYS A 136 17.79 -1.12 -4.02
CA CYS A 136 16.38 -1.20 -4.43
C CYS A 136 15.46 -1.60 -3.28
N LYS A 137 15.81 -2.68 -2.59
CA LYS A 137 15.03 -3.18 -1.45
C LYS A 137 14.95 -2.15 -0.31
N THR A 138 16.02 -1.43 -0.07
CA THR A 138 16.08 -0.36 0.94
C THR A 138 15.12 0.78 0.58
N LEU A 139 15.14 1.22 -0.67
CA LEU A 139 14.21 2.25 -1.16
C LEU A 139 12.76 1.78 -1.06
N ASN A 140 12.46 0.55 -1.47
CA ASN A 140 11.12 0.00 -1.38
C ASN A 140 10.65 -0.14 0.08
N SER A 141 11.52 -0.60 0.96
CA SER A 141 11.25 -0.72 2.40
C SER A 141 10.95 0.66 3.02
N TYR A 142 11.75 1.66 2.69
CA TYR A 142 11.50 3.02 3.14
C TYR A 142 10.17 3.57 2.63
N CYS A 143 9.88 3.42 1.35
CA CYS A 143 8.62 3.89 0.76
C CYS A 143 7.39 3.23 1.40
N ALA A 144 7.49 1.96 1.77
CA ALA A 144 6.41 1.24 2.44
C ALA A 144 6.25 1.64 3.91
N SER A 145 7.30 2.16 4.55
CA SER A 145 7.30 2.55 5.95
C SER A 145 6.56 3.87 6.20
N ALA A 146 6.19 4.10 7.46
CA ALA A 146 5.69 5.39 7.91
C ALA A 146 6.81 6.34 8.37
N ASP A 147 8.06 5.94 8.27
CA ASP A 147 9.21 6.70 8.77
C ASP A 147 9.43 7.98 7.97
N ALA A 148 9.80 9.05 8.68
CA ALA A 148 10.06 10.35 8.05
C ALA A 148 11.35 10.34 7.25
N GLU A 149 12.37 9.59 7.70
CA GLU A 149 13.70 9.58 7.09
C GLU A 149 14.15 8.17 6.76
N LEU A 150 14.88 8.06 5.64
CA LEU A 150 15.54 6.82 5.25
C LEU A 150 16.79 6.63 6.12
N THR A 151 16.86 5.47 6.76
CA THR A 151 17.99 5.10 7.63
C THR A 151 18.47 3.69 7.34
N SER A 152 19.54 3.27 8.01
CA SER A 152 20.05 1.90 7.92
C SER A 152 19.04 0.82 8.35
N ARG A 153 18.01 1.18 9.10
CA ARG A 153 16.93 0.26 9.48
C ARG A 153 16.13 -0.27 8.28
N HIS A 154 16.11 0.47 7.18
CA HIS A 154 15.42 0.08 5.96
C HIS A 154 16.22 -0.88 5.10
N VAL A 155 17.50 -1.07 5.41
CA VAL A 155 18.36 -2.04 4.72
C VAL A 155 17.99 -3.45 5.21
N PRO A 156 17.86 -4.44 4.31
CA PRO A 156 17.63 -5.81 4.72
C PRO A 156 18.72 -6.31 5.66
N GLU A 157 18.39 -7.18 6.59
CA GLU A 157 19.36 -7.74 7.54
C GLU A 157 20.24 -8.79 6.88
N GLU A 158 19.68 -9.51 5.89
CA GLU A 158 20.34 -10.62 5.23
C GLU A 158 19.95 -10.70 3.75
N TYR A 159 20.73 -11.45 3.00
CA TYR A 159 20.41 -11.83 1.62
C TYR A 159 20.64 -13.31 1.40
N LEU A 160 19.95 -13.89 0.41
CA LEU A 160 20.06 -15.29 0.07
C LEU A 160 21.01 -15.49 -1.11
N THR A 161 21.88 -16.52 -0.99
CA THR A 161 22.63 -17.08 -2.11
C THR A 161 22.19 -18.51 -2.32
N TYR A 162 22.22 -18.97 -3.57
CA TYR A 162 21.79 -20.30 -3.94
C TYR A 162 22.99 -21.08 -4.48
N GLU A 163 23.25 -22.24 -3.86
CA GLU A 163 24.30 -23.15 -4.31
C GLU A 163 23.66 -24.39 -4.94
N HIS A 164 24.11 -24.73 -6.14
CA HIS A 164 23.71 -25.96 -6.82
C HIS A 164 24.58 -27.12 -6.33
N SER A 165 23.97 -28.16 -5.77
CA SER A 165 24.63 -29.39 -5.37
C SER A 165 24.07 -30.59 -6.15
N ALA A 166 24.74 -31.74 -6.08
CA ALA A 166 24.25 -32.98 -6.67
C ALA A 166 22.90 -33.43 -6.10
N GLN A 167 22.49 -32.92 -4.97
CA GLN A 167 21.26 -33.24 -4.25
C GLN A 167 20.17 -32.16 -4.37
N GLY A 168 20.37 -31.09 -5.15
CA GLY A 168 19.42 -30.01 -5.35
C GLY A 168 20.02 -28.63 -5.13
N ILE A 169 19.13 -27.62 -4.94
CA ILE A 169 19.51 -26.24 -4.69
C ILE A 169 19.45 -25.97 -3.18
N VAL A 170 20.55 -25.50 -2.62
CA VAL A 170 20.63 -25.09 -1.20
C VAL A 170 20.63 -23.57 -1.13
N ALA A 171 19.71 -23.01 -0.35
CA ALA A 171 19.67 -21.59 -0.04
C ALA A 171 20.54 -21.32 1.20
N ARG A 172 21.46 -20.36 1.09
CA ARG A 172 22.31 -19.91 2.19
C ARG A 172 21.93 -18.49 2.57
N ARG A 173 21.73 -18.24 3.87
CA ARG A 173 21.52 -16.90 4.41
C ARG A 173 22.85 -16.24 4.69
N ASN A 174 23.01 -15.00 4.23
CA ASN A 174 24.22 -14.20 4.45
C ASN A 174 23.82 -12.93 5.17
N GLU A 175 24.47 -12.67 6.31
CA GLU A 175 24.29 -11.44 7.05
C GLU A 175 24.93 -10.27 6.32
N ILE A 176 24.26 -9.11 6.30
CA ILE A 176 24.83 -7.87 5.79
C ILE A 176 25.61 -7.20 6.94
N LYS A 177 26.92 -7.13 6.80
CA LYS A 177 27.79 -6.52 7.80
C LYS A 177 27.51 -5.02 7.94
N HIS A 178 27.78 -4.48 9.11
CA HIS A 178 27.45 -3.10 9.45
C HIS A 178 28.04 -2.07 8.47
N ASP A 179 29.31 -2.21 8.06
CA ASP A 179 29.95 -1.30 7.12
C ASP A 179 29.28 -1.31 5.74
N VAL A 180 28.90 -2.48 5.24
CA VAL A 180 28.15 -2.63 3.97
C VAL A 180 26.74 -2.07 4.11
N ARG A 181 26.10 -2.32 5.24
CA ARG A 181 24.79 -1.76 5.57
C ARG A 181 24.78 -0.24 5.48
N MET A 182 25.78 0.41 6.06
CA MET A 182 25.90 1.86 6.06
C MET A 182 26.14 2.40 4.64
N LYS A 183 26.92 1.69 3.82
CA LYS A 183 27.12 2.06 2.41
C LYS A 183 25.84 1.94 1.59
N ILE A 184 25.06 0.89 1.81
CA ILE A 184 23.77 0.70 1.15
C ILE A 184 22.82 1.84 1.53
N ALA A 185 22.72 2.16 2.82
CA ALA A 185 21.86 3.25 3.30
C ALA A 185 22.29 4.61 2.73
N ALA A 186 23.58 4.87 2.64
CA ALA A 186 24.11 6.11 2.06
C ALA A 186 23.78 6.23 0.56
N ALA A 187 23.94 5.14 -0.20
CA ALA A 187 23.59 5.10 -1.61
C ALA A 187 22.07 5.31 -1.83
N ALA A 188 21.26 4.63 -1.05
CA ALA A 188 19.80 4.77 -1.09
C ALA A 188 19.37 6.21 -0.76
N THR A 189 19.97 6.82 0.26
CA THR A 189 19.66 8.20 0.65
C THR A 189 20.00 9.20 -0.46
N LYS A 190 21.10 9.02 -1.13
CA LYS A 190 21.51 9.86 -2.27
C LYS A 190 20.52 9.73 -3.44
N ILE A 191 20.12 8.51 -3.77
CA ILE A 191 19.12 8.26 -4.82
C ILE A 191 17.78 8.86 -4.41
N TRP A 192 17.36 8.69 -3.17
CA TRP A 192 16.12 9.27 -2.66
C TRP A 192 16.05 10.78 -2.83
N LYS A 193 17.14 11.49 -2.55
CA LYS A 193 17.21 12.94 -2.79
C LYS A 193 16.96 13.30 -4.25
N GLY A 194 17.52 12.53 -5.18
CA GLY A 194 17.26 12.72 -6.61
C GLY A 194 15.83 12.38 -7.00
N MET A 195 15.25 11.33 -6.42
CA MET A 195 13.88 10.93 -6.67
C MET A 195 12.87 12.02 -6.30
N ARG A 196 13.01 12.58 -5.12
CA ARG A 196 12.08 13.60 -4.60
C ARG A 196 12.19 14.95 -5.28
N ASN A 197 13.25 15.20 -6.02
CA ASN A 197 13.41 16.39 -6.83
C ASN A 197 12.71 16.21 -8.19
N SER A 198 11.56 16.84 -8.36
CA SER A 198 10.75 16.73 -9.58
C SER A 198 11.47 17.23 -10.83
N SER A 199 12.44 18.13 -10.68
CA SER A 199 13.23 18.68 -11.78
C SER A 199 14.40 17.78 -12.20
N ASN A 200 14.75 16.78 -11.40
CA ASN A 200 15.83 15.86 -11.72
C ASN A 200 15.29 14.67 -12.54
N HIS A 201 15.37 14.78 -13.86
CA HIS A 201 14.88 13.74 -14.77
C HIS A 201 15.84 12.55 -14.94
N GLN A 202 17.05 12.63 -14.40
CA GLN A 202 18.01 11.53 -14.45
C GLN A 202 17.68 10.45 -13.42
N VAL A 203 17.02 10.81 -12.33
CA VAL A 203 16.60 9.89 -11.28
C VAL A 203 15.10 9.65 -11.39
N VAL A 204 14.74 8.53 -12.03
CA VAL A 204 13.36 8.12 -12.22
C VAL A 204 12.75 7.61 -10.91
N ILE A 205 11.41 7.57 -10.87
CA ILE A 205 10.67 7.09 -9.70
C ILE A 205 9.68 5.99 -10.09
N THR A 206 9.25 5.23 -9.10
CA THR A 206 8.12 4.31 -9.23
C THR A 206 6.85 4.94 -8.63
N HIS A 207 5.71 4.29 -8.82
CA HIS A 207 4.44 4.72 -8.23
C HIS A 207 4.48 4.76 -6.69
N ASP A 208 5.23 3.88 -6.06
CA ASP A 208 5.36 3.86 -4.60
C ASP A 208 6.15 5.07 -4.08
N VAL A 209 7.02 5.66 -4.88
CA VAL A 209 7.77 6.84 -4.48
C VAL A 209 6.85 8.05 -4.31
N TYR A 210 5.96 8.35 -5.27
CA TYR A 210 5.06 9.49 -5.07
C TYR A 210 4.01 9.22 -3.99
N LEU A 211 3.64 7.96 -3.76
CA LEU A 211 2.80 7.60 -2.62
C LEU A 211 3.52 7.91 -1.30
N LYS A 212 4.81 7.58 -1.20
CA LYS A 212 5.64 7.94 -0.03
C LYS A 212 5.73 9.45 0.15
N LEU A 213 5.94 10.20 -0.91
CA LEU A 213 5.97 11.66 -0.86
C LEU A 213 4.64 12.23 -0.38
N TYR A 214 3.53 11.64 -0.80
CA TYR A 214 2.21 11.98 -0.31
C TYR A 214 2.08 11.74 1.20
N GLN A 215 2.51 10.58 1.67
CA GLN A 215 2.53 10.26 3.10
C GLN A 215 3.40 11.25 3.89
N LEU A 216 4.58 11.61 3.39
CA LEU A 216 5.48 12.56 4.03
C LEU A 216 4.91 13.98 4.09
N SER A 217 4.01 14.34 3.18
CA SER A 217 3.32 15.63 3.21
C SER A 217 2.28 15.74 4.31
N ARG A 218 2.02 14.64 5.03
CA ARG A 218 1.01 14.53 6.09
C ARG A 218 -0.36 15.04 5.65
N PRO A 219 -0.98 14.40 4.63
CA PRO A 219 -2.26 14.86 4.11
C PRO A 219 -3.37 14.61 5.12
N TRP A 220 -4.25 15.61 5.28
CA TRP A 220 -5.43 15.53 6.14
C TRP A 220 -6.67 16.09 5.43
N HIS A 221 -6.59 16.21 4.12
CA HIS A 221 -7.56 16.91 3.28
C HIS A 221 -8.61 16.02 2.61
N LEU A 222 -8.65 14.74 2.94
CA LEU A 222 -9.69 13.84 2.43
C LEU A 222 -10.97 14.10 3.23
N ASN A 223 -11.74 15.10 2.79
CA ASN A 223 -12.91 15.64 3.47
C ASN A 223 -14.15 14.80 3.20
N TYR A 224 -14.11 13.55 3.60
CA TYR A 224 -15.25 12.64 3.58
C TYR A 224 -15.73 12.38 5.00
N ASP A 225 -17.03 12.15 5.15
CA ASP A 225 -17.60 11.81 6.46
C ASP A 225 -17.09 10.44 6.93
N CYS A 226 -16.90 9.52 6.00
CA CYS A 226 -16.41 8.18 6.30
C CYS A 226 -15.56 7.63 5.16
N LEU A 227 -14.47 6.96 5.53
CA LEU A 227 -13.61 6.20 4.62
C LEU A 227 -13.94 4.72 4.75
N LEU A 228 -14.25 4.09 3.63
CA LEU A 228 -14.43 2.64 3.52
C LEU A 228 -13.13 2.07 2.95
N ILE A 229 -12.38 1.34 3.75
CA ILE A 229 -11.03 0.88 3.40
C ILE A 229 -11.06 -0.63 3.22
N ASP A 230 -11.03 -1.06 1.96
CA ASP A 230 -11.07 -2.48 1.63
C ASP A 230 -9.67 -3.10 1.62
N GLU A 231 -9.61 -4.42 1.78
CA GLU A 231 -8.36 -5.19 1.84
C GLU A 231 -7.34 -4.60 2.84
N ALA A 232 -7.84 -4.18 4.00
CA ALA A 232 -7.04 -3.45 4.99
C ALA A 232 -5.85 -4.26 5.54
N GLN A 233 -5.90 -5.60 5.46
CA GLN A 233 -4.78 -6.45 5.86
C GLN A 233 -3.53 -6.25 4.97
N ASP A 234 -3.70 -5.71 3.77
CA ASP A 234 -2.62 -5.52 2.79
C ASP A 234 -2.08 -4.07 2.72
N LEU A 235 -2.55 -3.18 3.59
CA LEU A 235 -2.05 -1.82 3.65
C LEU A 235 -0.60 -1.77 4.16
N THR A 236 0.24 -0.97 3.52
CA THR A 236 1.57 -0.65 4.05
C THR A 236 1.46 0.32 5.21
N PRO A 237 2.49 0.43 6.07
CA PRO A 237 2.51 1.46 7.12
C PRO A 237 2.33 2.88 6.58
N ALA A 238 2.92 3.20 5.42
CA ALA A 238 2.73 4.50 4.78
C ALA A 238 1.26 4.77 4.43
N GLN A 239 0.58 3.77 3.85
CA GLN A 239 -0.84 3.86 3.52
C GLN A 239 -1.71 3.98 4.77
N GLN A 240 -1.41 3.21 5.81
CA GLN A 240 -2.10 3.33 7.10
C GLN A 240 -1.94 4.73 7.69
N ASP A 241 -0.75 5.29 7.66
CA ASP A 241 -0.46 6.63 8.17
C ASP A 241 -1.31 7.69 7.45
N ILE A 242 -1.40 7.61 6.12
CA ILE A 242 -2.24 8.51 5.32
C ILE A 242 -3.71 8.41 5.75
N LEU A 243 -4.25 7.19 5.80
CA LEU A 243 -5.67 6.97 6.01
C LEU A 243 -6.11 7.21 7.45
N MET A 244 -5.33 6.74 8.42
CA MET A 244 -5.70 6.84 9.83
C MET A 244 -5.61 8.27 10.38
N ASN A 245 -4.84 9.15 9.73
CA ASN A 245 -4.74 10.55 10.11
C ASN A 245 -5.84 11.44 9.49
N GLN A 246 -6.75 10.88 8.70
CA GLN A 246 -7.88 11.65 8.18
C GLN A 246 -8.92 11.90 9.28
N PRO A 247 -9.64 13.04 9.24
CA PRO A 247 -10.55 13.41 10.32
C PRO A 247 -11.87 12.61 10.33
N GLY A 248 -12.28 12.03 9.21
CA GLY A 248 -13.53 11.29 9.10
C GLY A 248 -13.53 9.96 9.86
N ALA A 249 -14.69 9.35 9.94
CA ALA A 249 -14.83 7.99 10.41
C ALA A 249 -14.16 7.00 9.44
N LYS A 250 -13.77 5.82 9.94
CA LYS A 250 -13.13 4.80 9.11
C LYS A 250 -13.75 3.43 9.37
N ILE A 251 -14.05 2.74 8.29
CA ILE A 251 -14.47 1.34 8.32
C ILE A 251 -13.43 0.54 7.57
N LEU A 252 -12.65 -0.26 8.30
CA LEU A 252 -11.64 -1.15 7.75
C LEU A 252 -12.24 -2.52 7.52
N VAL A 253 -12.13 -3.02 6.31
CA VAL A 253 -12.63 -4.35 5.92
C VAL A 253 -11.47 -5.20 5.48
N GLY A 254 -11.35 -6.39 6.01
CA GLY A 254 -10.28 -7.29 5.61
C GLY A 254 -10.36 -8.63 6.32
N ASP A 255 -9.40 -9.47 5.99
CA ASP A 255 -9.25 -10.80 6.58
C ASP A 255 -7.85 -10.92 7.17
N ASN A 256 -7.74 -11.12 8.47
CA ASN A 256 -6.46 -11.31 9.16
C ASN A 256 -5.63 -12.49 8.63
N HIS A 257 -6.29 -13.46 8.01
CA HIS A 257 -5.66 -14.70 7.53
C HIS A 257 -5.18 -14.63 6.08
N GLN A 258 -5.48 -13.54 5.34
CA GLN A 258 -5.20 -13.42 3.91
C GLN A 258 -4.16 -12.34 3.57
N GLN A 259 -3.17 -12.11 4.40
CA GLN A 259 -2.11 -11.17 4.06
C GLN A 259 -1.20 -11.73 2.97
N ILE A 260 -1.42 -11.32 1.72
CA ILE A 260 -0.70 -11.81 0.53
C ILE A 260 0.52 -10.93 0.19
N TYR A 261 0.48 -9.66 0.57
CA TYR A 261 1.49 -8.68 0.14
C TYR A 261 2.47 -8.27 1.24
N SER A 262 2.72 -9.12 2.23
CA SER A 262 3.70 -8.87 3.29
C SER A 262 5.11 -8.60 2.74
N PHE A 263 5.48 -9.22 1.64
CA PHE A 263 6.76 -9.00 0.96
C PHE A 263 6.91 -7.59 0.36
N ARG A 264 5.82 -6.84 0.20
CA ARG A 264 5.82 -5.44 -0.22
C ARG A 264 5.82 -4.46 0.96
N GLY A 265 6.06 -4.95 2.16
CA GLY A 265 6.06 -4.16 3.37
C GLY A 265 4.68 -3.95 4.00
N ALA A 266 3.66 -4.70 3.54
CA ALA A 266 2.33 -4.63 4.13
C ALA A 266 2.37 -5.09 5.59
N THR A 267 1.70 -4.34 6.46
CA THR A 267 1.47 -4.71 7.85
C THR A 267 -0.02 -4.86 8.07
N ASN A 268 -0.43 -5.90 8.77
CA ASN A 268 -1.85 -6.20 8.94
C ASN A 268 -2.56 -5.12 9.77
N ALA A 269 -3.19 -4.14 9.09
CA ALA A 269 -3.95 -3.08 9.73
C ALA A 269 -5.14 -3.62 10.52
N MET A 270 -5.70 -4.77 10.11
CA MET A 270 -6.81 -5.41 10.82
C MET A 270 -6.43 -5.86 12.23
N SER A 271 -5.16 -6.15 12.47
CA SER A 271 -4.67 -6.51 13.82
C SER A 271 -4.02 -5.33 14.55
N LYS A 272 -3.46 -4.36 13.85
CA LYS A 272 -2.65 -3.29 14.45
C LYS A 272 -3.42 -2.01 14.78
N VAL A 273 -4.39 -1.64 13.96
CA VAL A 273 -5.18 -0.42 14.17
C VAL A 273 -6.15 -0.65 15.32
N VAL A 274 -6.21 0.30 16.25
CA VAL A 274 -7.18 0.26 17.35
C VAL A 274 -8.56 0.68 16.84
N SER A 275 -9.59 -0.09 17.17
CA SER A 275 -10.97 0.19 16.78
C SER A 275 -11.89 0.27 17.97
N GLN A 276 -12.95 1.08 17.88
CA GLN A 276 -14.02 1.15 18.87
C GLN A 276 -14.91 -0.09 18.83
N HIS A 277 -15.05 -0.71 17.67
CA HIS A 277 -15.86 -1.91 17.50
C HIS A 277 -15.32 -2.79 16.38
N THR A 278 -15.49 -4.12 16.54
CA THR A 278 -15.11 -5.11 15.51
C THR A 278 -16.32 -6.00 15.23
N PHE A 279 -16.68 -6.07 13.97
CA PHE A 279 -17.71 -6.97 13.44
C PHE A 279 -17.08 -8.14 12.71
N HIS A 280 -17.82 -9.22 12.58
CA HIS A 280 -17.40 -10.41 11.84
C HIS A 280 -18.43 -10.74 10.77
N LEU A 281 -17.95 -11.05 9.56
CA LEU A 281 -18.73 -11.63 8.48
C LEU A 281 -18.20 -13.03 8.21
N THR A 282 -18.95 -14.04 8.65
CA THR A 282 -18.56 -15.44 8.57
C THR A 282 -19.48 -16.26 7.69
N GLN A 283 -20.70 -15.76 7.45
CA GLN A 283 -21.74 -16.47 6.69
C GLN A 283 -21.55 -16.24 5.20
N ILE A 284 -21.42 -17.31 4.45
CA ILE A 284 -21.36 -17.28 2.98
C ILE A 284 -22.73 -16.89 2.44
N THR A 285 -22.76 -15.95 1.52
CA THR A 285 -23.99 -15.45 0.88
C THR A 285 -24.08 -15.89 -0.57
#